data_f30a8bdc31dc6e717c9c6fe80d316d03
#
_entry.id   f30a8bdc31dc6e717c9c6fe80d316d03
#
_cell.length_a   1.000
_cell.length_b   1.000
_cell.length_c   1.000
_cell.angle_alpha   90.00
_cell.angle_beta   90.00
_cell.angle_gamma   90.00
#
_symmetry.space_group_name_H-M   'P 1'
#
loop_
_entity.id
_entity.type
_entity.pdbx_description
1 polymer ?
#
loop_
_entity_poly.entity_id
_entity_poly.type
_entity_poly.pdbx_seq_one_letter_code
_entity_poly.pdbx_strand_id
1 'polypeptide(L)'
;PPADSNDCNRDPQPHTPALPRQRQMRISDRRWPECGTWPIQVSRATIVEDSFKAFSLASPSMLHRPLRVTFRDEPAQDAGGLRKEWLQVLCDTLQQQAPWFDLSQANEPQMHGLLYLHHTCTDKEIYAAELLGMAVGLALFHQVTVPLRFAPALYVMLLAMAEGHAHTSPLDTLAQLKPDLAQGLERLLHADAAEVEGMHLAWHIDTPHGPHDLRPRGSETGPVQASERDAYVARLCAYTLLESVQAPLEALAHGFASVVAPASDRSPLALLTPHELATQLCGREEHTLDVEALRAHTDLVGFPARNAAGAERI
;
A
#
# COMPACT_ATOMS: atom_id res chain seq x y z
N PRO A 1 2.61 43.19 -59.81
CA PRO A 1 3.18 43.93 -58.69
C PRO A 1 2.95 43.21 -57.40
N PRO A 2 3.92 43.31 -56.48
CA PRO A 2 4.74 42.14 -56.21
C PRO A 2 4.40 41.54 -54.82
N ALA A 3 4.86 40.32 -54.66
CA ALA A 3 4.92 39.56 -53.44
C ALA A 3 5.90 40.17 -52.44
N ASP A 4 5.54 40.24 -51.17
CA ASP A 4 6.48 40.44 -50.09
C ASP A 4 6.70 39.12 -49.34
N SER A 5 7.90 38.63 -49.52
CA SER A 5 8.55 37.59 -48.76
C SER A 5 9.10 38.16 -47.44
N ASN A 6 8.66 37.70 -46.32
CA ASN A 6 9.42 37.71 -45.08
C ASN A 6 8.82 36.71 -44.08
N ASP A 7 9.31 35.51 -44.12
CA ASP A 7 9.17 34.59 -42.98
C ASP A 7 10.35 33.59 -42.99
N CYS A 8 11.43 34.05 -42.44
CA CYS A 8 12.57 33.21 -42.07
C CYS A 8 13.06 33.69 -40.70
N ASN A 9 12.57 33.10 -39.66
CA ASN A 9 13.29 32.75 -38.43
C ASN A 9 12.33 32.30 -37.32
N ARG A 10 12.01 31.04 -37.31
CA ARG A 10 11.57 30.36 -36.06
C ARG A 10 12.51 29.21 -35.86
N ASP A 11 13.40 29.37 -34.87
CA ASP A 11 14.18 28.28 -34.32
C ASP A 11 13.25 27.14 -33.87
N PRO A 12 13.58 25.88 -34.16
CA PRO A 12 12.81 24.75 -33.68
C PRO A 12 13.01 24.64 -32.16
N GLN A 13 11.96 24.93 -31.42
CA GLN A 13 11.86 24.58 -29.99
C GLN A 13 12.16 23.09 -29.82
N PRO A 14 12.99 22.69 -28.86
CA PRO A 14 13.22 21.29 -28.58
C PRO A 14 11.91 20.65 -28.13
N HIS A 15 11.39 19.76 -28.98
CA HIS A 15 10.27 18.90 -28.62
C HIS A 15 10.71 18.02 -27.46
N THR A 16 10.31 18.40 -26.25
CA THR A 16 10.31 17.49 -25.10
C THR A 16 9.45 16.28 -25.50
N PRO A 17 9.98 15.06 -25.54
CA PRO A 17 9.16 13.90 -25.86
C PRO A 17 8.06 13.82 -24.80
N ALA A 18 6.81 13.91 -25.25
CA ALA A 18 5.66 13.69 -24.42
C ALA A 18 5.82 12.29 -23.79
N LEU A 19 5.90 12.23 -22.48
CA LEU A 19 5.86 10.99 -21.72
C LEU A 19 4.73 10.13 -22.30
N PRO A 20 4.96 8.83 -22.56
CA PRO A 20 3.90 7.96 -23.07
C PRO A 20 2.72 8.13 -22.12
N ARG A 21 1.55 8.46 -22.68
CA ARG A 21 0.29 8.50 -21.94
C ARG A 21 0.18 7.16 -21.27
N GLN A 22 0.48 7.10 -19.97
CA GLN A 22 0.20 5.95 -19.14
C GLN A 22 -1.26 5.63 -19.41
N ARG A 23 -1.53 4.48 -20.00
CA ARG A 23 -2.88 3.91 -20.02
C ARG A 23 -3.20 3.65 -18.56
N GLN A 24 -3.77 4.63 -17.89
CA GLN A 24 -4.47 4.42 -16.63
C GLN A 24 -5.56 3.41 -16.93
N MET A 25 -5.26 2.17 -16.68
CA MET A 25 -6.21 1.09 -16.79
C MET A 25 -7.19 1.28 -15.64
N ARG A 26 -8.30 1.97 -15.94
CA ARG A 26 -9.38 2.16 -14.97
C ARG A 26 -9.98 0.80 -14.71
N ILE A 27 -9.83 0.29 -13.51
CA ILE A 27 -10.53 -0.90 -13.04
C ILE A 27 -12.04 -0.70 -13.22
N SER A 28 -12.51 0.56 -13.17
CA SER A 28 -13.90 0.99 -13.39
C SER A 28 -14.37 0.95 -14.85
N ASP A 29 -13.50 0.77 -15.86
CA ASP A 29 -13.93 0.79 -17.28
C ASP A 29 -14.56 -0.53 -17.75
N ARG A 30 -14.66 -1.53 -16.88
CA ARG A 30 -15.49 -2.70 -17.14
C ARG A 30 -16.95 -2.29 -17.11
N ARG A 31 -17.68 -2.47 -18.22
CA ARG A 31 -19.13 -2.42 -18.25
C ARG A 31 -19.67 -3.50 -17.31
N TRP A 32 -19.93 -3.12 -16.06
CA TRP A 32 -20.68 -3.95 -15.15
C TRP A 32 -22.13 -3.96 -15.64
N PRO A 33 -22.83 -5.12 -15.61
CA PRO A 33 -24.25 -5.16 -15.87
C PRO A 33 -24.96 -4.15 -14.96
N GLU A 34 -26.11 -3.64 -15.36
CA GLU A 34 -26.97 -2.68 -14.63
C GLU A 34 -27.44 -3.24 -13.29
N CYS A 35 -26.51 -3.58 -12.43
CA CYS A 35 -26.73 -4.03 -11.08
C CYS A 35 -26.74 -2.80 -10.18
N GLY A 36 -27.85 -2.59 -9.48
CA GLY A 36 -28.08 -1.44 -8.60
C GLY A 36 -26.91 -1.07 -7.69
N THR A 37 -27.03 0.03 -6.99
CA THR A 37 -26.03 0.50 -6.03
C THR A 37 -25.98 -0.43 -4.80
N TRP A 38 -24.83 -0.49 -4.12
CA TRP A 38 -24.70 -1.13 -2.82
C TRP A 38 -24.88 -0.07 -1.72
N PRO A 39 -26.04 -0.05 -1.03
CA PRO A 39 -26.29 0.89 0.04
C PRO A 39 -25.56 0.44 1.32
N ILE A 40 -24.81 1.36 1.93
CA ILE A 40 -24.14 1.16 3.21
C ILE A 40 -24.62 2.26 4.17
N GLN A 41 -25.12 1.87 5.33
CA GLN A 41 -25.53 2.81 6.37
C GLN A 41 -24.66 2.60 7.62
N VAL A 42 -23.94 3.63 8.02
CA VAL A 42 -22.99 3.62 9.14
C VAL A 42 -23.24 4.75 10.11
N SER A 43 -22.78 4.60 11.36
CA SER A 43 -22.65 5.68 12.32
C SER A 43 -21.17 5.98 12.55
N ARG A 44 -20.81 7.24 12.78
CA ARG A 44 -19.40 7.60 13.08
C ARG A 44 -18.89 6.93 14.35
N ALA A 45 -19.77 6.75 15.35
CA ALA A 45 -19.40 6.13 16.62
C ALA A 45 -19.16 4.61 16.51
N THR A 46 -19.81 3.95 15.54
CA THR A 46 -19.75 2.48 15.34
C THR A 46 -19.33 2.12 13.93
N ILE A 47 -18.44 2.95 13.32
CA ILE A 47 -18.08 2.82 11.91
C ILE A 47 -17.44 1.47 11.58
N VAL A 48 -16.61 0.93 12.48
CA VAL A 48 -15.95 -0.37 12.30
C VAL A 48 -16.97 -1.51 12.34
N GLU A 49 -17.83 -1.52 13.35
CA GLU A 49 -18.84 -2.57 13.54
C GLU A 49 -19.90 -2.54 12.43
N ASP A 50 -20.36 -1.34 12.03
CA ASP A 50 -21.34 -1.19 10.96
C ASP A 50 -20.73 -1.59 9.59
N SER A 51 -19.48 -1.23 9.35
CA SER A 51 -18.76 -1.63 8.14
C SER A 51 -18.53 -3.14 8.10
N PHE A 52 -18.14 -3.74 9.23
CA PHE A 52 -17.99 -5.19 9.34
C PHE A 52 -19.31 -5.92 9.01
N LYS A 53 -20.45 -5.46 9.56
CA LYS A 53 -21.75 -6.02 9.21
C LYS A 53 -22.08 -5.88 7.73
N ALA A 54 -21.80 -4.70 7.14
CA ALA A 54 -22.03 -4.47 5.72
C ALA A 54 -21.23 -5.42 4.84
N PHE A 55 -19.96 -5.65 5.17
CA PHE A 55 -19.08 -6.57 4.44
C PHE A 55 -19.48 -8.04 4.64
N SER A 56 -19.81 -8.45 5.86
CA SER A 56 -20.24 -9.82 6.16
C SER A 56 -21.51 -10.23 5.43
N LEU A 57 -22.36 -9.27 5.06
CA LEU A 57 -23.60 -9.48 4.31
C LEU A 57 -23.41 -9.31 2.80
N ALA A 58 -22.24 -8.81 2.35
CA ALA A 58 -22.00 -8.54 0.96
C ALA A 58 -21.68 -9.81 0.17
N SER A 59 -22.40 -10.05 -0.89
CA SER A 59 -21.98 -11.05 -1.88
C SER A 59 -20.79 -10.52 -2.70
N PRO A 60 -19.95 -11.39 -3.28
CA PRO A 60 -18.85 -10.94 -4.14
C PRO A 60 -19.26 -9.99 -5.27
N SER A 61 -20.46 -10.17 -5.81
CA SER A 61 -21.02 -9.27 -6.84
C SER A 61 -21.41 -7.90 -6.30
N MET A 62 -21.68 -7.77 -5.01
CA MET A 62 -22.01 -6.46 -4.38
C MET A 62 -20.76 -5.60 -4.19
N LEU A 63 -19.61 -6.20 -3.90
CA LEU A 63 -18.34 -5.50 -3.70
C LEU A 63 -17.92 -4.67 -4.93
N HIS A 64 -18.42 -5.05 -6.11
CA HIS A 64 -18.12 -4.38 -7.37
C HIS A 64 -19.21 -3.39 -7.82
N ARG A 65 -20.22 -3.14 -6.99
CA ARG A 65 -21.28 -2.16 -7.31
C ARG A 65 -20.89 -0.75 -6.90
N PRO A 66 -21.46 0.27 -7.54
CA PRO A 66 -21.31 1.63 -7.05
C PRO A 66 -21.81 1.74 -5.61
N LEU A 67 -20.95 2.24 -4.73
CA LEU A 67 -21.26 2.45 -3.32
C LEU A 67 -22.16 3.66 -3.13
N ARG A 68 -23.18 3.51 -2.28
CA ARG A 68 -24.00 4.59 -1.76
C ARG A 68 -23.93 4.60 -0.25
N VAL A 69 -23.12 5.49 0.31
CA VAL A 69 -22.90 5.59 1.75
C VAL A 69 -23.82 6.63 2.35
N THR A 70 -24.38 6.31 3.52
CA THR A 70 -25.20 7.21 4.33
C THR A 70 -24.74 7.15 5.76
N PHE A 71 -24.40 8.29 6.36
CA PHE A 71 -24.17 8.39 7.81
C PHE A 71 -25.50 8.57 8.51
N ARG A 72 -25.73 7.80 9.60
CA ARG A 72 -26.94 7.94 10.42
C ARG A 72 -26.96 9.33 11.05
N ASP A 73 -28.14 9.89 11.15
CA ASP A 73 -28.39 11.20 11.75
C ASP A 73 -27.75 12.40 11.01
N GLU A 74 -27.21 12.18 9.79
CA GLU A 74 -26.69 13.25 8.95
C GLU A 74 -27.55 13.42 7.69
N PRO A 75 -28.17 14.61 7.47
CA PRO A 75 -29.00 14.87 6.29
C PRO A 75 -28.12 15.20 5.07
N ALA A 76 -27.38 14.24 4.56
CA ALA A 76 -26.52 14.43 3.40
C ALA A 76 -26.90 13.47 2.27
N GLN A 77 -26.84 13.96 1.02
CA GLN A 77 -26.93 13.12 -0.17
C GLN A 77 -25.52 12.77 -0.66
N ASP A 78 -25.27 11.50 -0.87
CA ASP A 78 -23.98 11.03 -1.38
C ASP A 78 -23.80 11.37 -2.85
N ALA A 79 -23.04 12.43 -3.12
CA ALA A 79 -22.55 12.79 -4.45
C ALA A 79 -21.11 12.27 -4.69
N GLY A 80 -20.69 11.24 -3.94
CA GLY A 80 -19.34 10.65 -3.95
C GLY A 80 -18.45 11.12 -2.80
N GLY A 81 -18.82 12.18 -2.08
CA GLY A 81 -18.10 12.70 -0.92
C GLY A 81 -18.19 11.78 0.28
N LEU A 82 -19.40 11.31 0.63
CA LEU A 82 -19.63 10.43 1.77
C LEU A 82 -18.91 9.08 1.64
N ARG A 83 -18.83 8.54 0.43
CA ARG A 83 -18.06 7.32 0.16
C ARG A 83 -16.57 7.52 0.45
N LYS A 84 -16.01 8.64 -0.02
CA LYS A 84 -14.61 8.99 0.26
C LYS A 84 -14.37 9.15 1.76
N GLU A 85 -15.22 9.92 2.40
CA GLU A 85 -15.16 10.17 3.84
C GLU A 85 -15.27 8.86 4.65
N TRP A 86 -16.22 8.00 4.31
CA TRP A 86 -16.38 6.72 4.98
C TRP A 86 -15.11 5.85 4.90
N LEU A 87 -14.53 5.69 3.69
CA LEU A 87 -13.31 4.91 3.52
C LEU A 87 -12.14 5.52 4.29
N GLN A 88 -11.99 6.84 4.27
CA GLN A 88 -10.93 7.52 5.00
C GLN A 88 -11.07 7.38 6.51
N VAL A 89 -12.27 7.63 7.04
CA VAL A 89 -12.53 7.50 8.48
C VAL A 89 -12.43 6.06 8.95
N LEU A 90 -12.92 5.09 8.16
CA LEU A 90 -12.79 3.67 8.47
C LEU A 90 -11.33 3.23 8.55
N CYS A 91 -10.53 3.58 7.54
CA CYS A 91 -9.11 3.24 7.52
C CYS A 91 -8.35 3.90 8.67
N ASP A 92 -8.60 5.19 8.95
CA ASP A 92 -7.98 5.91 10.06
C ASP A 92 -8.35 5.29 11.41
N THR A 93 -9.64 4.96 11.62
CA THR A 93 -10.10 4.33 12.86
C THR A 93 -9.48 2.95 13.06
N LEU A 94 -9.43 2.13 12.00
CA LEU A 94 -8.80 0.81 12.06
C LEU A 94 -7.31 0.92 12.37
N GLN A 95 -6.61 1.88 11.78
CA GLN A 95 -5.20 2.14 12.07
C GLN A 95 -4.98 2.54 13.52
N GLN A 96 -5.78 3.44 14.07
CA GLN A 96 -5.64 3.91 15.45
C GLN A 96 -6.00 2.86 16.51
N GLN A 97 -6.94 1.97 16.21
CA GLN A 97 -7.38 0.92 17.11
C GLN A 97 -6.57 -0.37 17.02
N ALA A 98 -5.63 -0.44 16.08
CA ALA A 98 -4.94 -1.66 15.75
C ALA A 98 -3.49 -1.68 16.28
N PRO A 99 -3.21 -2.32 17.42
CA PRO A 99 -1.85 -2.52 17.90
C PRO A 99 -1.01 -3.43 17.01
N TRP A 100 -1.64 -4.08 16.04
CA TRP A 100 -0.99 -4.96 15.06
C TRP A 100 -0.24 -4.23 13.94
N PHE A 101 -0.29 -2.90 13.90
CA PHE A 101 0.59 -2.07 13.10
C PHE A 101 1.61 -1.39 13.99
N ASP A 102 2.87 -1.75 13.88
CA ASP A 102 3.93 -1.06 14.59
C ASP A 102 5.20 -0.92 13.74
N LEU A 103 5.60 0.32 13.48
CA LEU A 103 6.95 0.67 13.05
C LEU A 103 7.55 1.77 13.94
N SER A 104 6.95 2.04 15.09
CA SER A 104 7.46 3.03 16.03
C SER A 104 8.85 2.70 16.58
N GLN A 105 9.27 1.45 16.47
CA GLN A 105 10.58 0.96 16.91
C GLN A 105 11.63 0.88 15.78
N ALA A 106 11.28 1.28 14.55
CA ALA A 106 12.29 1.42 13.51
C ALA A 106 13.25 2.55 13.89
N ASN A 107 14.52 2.23 14.13
CA ASN A 107 15.58 3.21 14.42
C ASN A 107 15.87 4.12 13.21
N GLU A 108 15.24 3.84 12.08
CA GLU A 108 15.41 4.52 10.81
C GLU A 108 14.42 5.69 10.67
N PRO A 109 14.87 6.95 10.57
CA PRO A 109 13.99 8.11 10.43
C PRO A 109 13.03 8.02 9.23
N GLN A 110 13.46 7.39 8.15
CA GLN A 110 12.68 7.19 6.93
C GLN A 110 11.51 6.22 7.12
N MET A 111 11.52 5.40 8.15
CA MET A 111 10.48 4.42 8.47
C MET A 111 9.43 5.00 9.44
N HIS A 112 9.67 6.21 9.97
CA HIS A 112 8.74 6.82 10.90
C HIS A 112 7.38 7.07 10.24
N GLY A 113 6.34 6.61 10.92
CA GLY A 113 4.95 6.78 10.47
C GLY A 113 4.54 5.80 9.35
N LEU A 114 5.39 4.86 8.95
CA LEU A 114 4.99 3.76 8.10
C LEU A 114 4.32 2.65 8.92
N LEU A 115 3.40 1.91 8.29
CA LEU A 115 2.65 0.84 8.90
C LEU A 115 3.15 -0.51 8.42
N TYR A 116 3.44 -1.40 9.35
CA TYR A 116 3.73 -2.80 9.07
C TYR A 116 3.04 -3.70 10.11
N LEU A 117 2.85 -4.98 9.77
CA LEU A 117 2.13 -5.92 10.60
C LEU A 117 2.97 -6.35 11.81
N HIS A 118 2.32 -6.50 12.95
CA HIS A 118 2.92 -7.01 14.16
C HIS A 118 2.74 -8.54 14.25
N HIS A 119 3.68 -9.22 14.87
CA HIS A 119 3.70 -10.69 14.94
C HIS A 119 2.69 -11.29 15.93
N THR A 120 2.14 -10.50 16.85
CA THR A 120 1.12 -10.96 17.80
C THR A 120 -0.24 -10.40 17.44
N CYS A 121 -1.14 -11.27 17.02
CA CYS A 121 -2.50 -10.89 16.72
C CYS A 121 -3.49 -11.79 17.44
N THR A 122 -4.49 -11.19 18.03
CA THR A 122 -5.71 -11.88 18.52
C THR A 122 -6.67 -12.12 17.36
N ASP A 123 -7.61 -13.03 17.53
CA ASP A 123 -8.65 -13.29 16.51
C ASP A 123 -9.38 -12.00 16.10
N LYS A 124 -9.63 -11.10 17.05
CA LYS A 124 -10.28 -9.81 16.77
C LYS A 124 -9.42 -8.94 15.83
N GLU A 125 -8.12 -8.95 15.99
CA GLU A 125 -7.19 -8.18 15.16
C GLU A 125 -7.03 -8.79 13.76
N ILE A 126 -7.11 -10.13 13.66
CA ILE A 126 -7.15 -10.82 12.36
C ILE A 126 -8.40 -10.40 11.57
N TYR A 127 -9.57 -10.35 12.21
CA TYR A 127 -10.79 -9.83 11.56
C TYR A 127 -10.66 -8.36 11.17
N ALA A 128 -10.00 -7.54 11.99
CA ALA A 128 -9.74 -6.14 11.64
C ALA A 128 -8.78 -6.00 10.45
N ALA A 129 -7.80 -6.90 10.32
CA ALA A 129 -6.90 -6.96 9.18
C ALA A 129 -7.65 -7.30 7.89
N GLU A 130 -8.55 -8.28 7.92
CA GLU A 130 -9.40 -8.63 6.79
C GLU A 130 -10.30 -7.46 6.37
N LEU A 131 -10.95 -6.82 7.33
CA LEU A 131 -11.79 -5.65 7.12
C LEU A 131 -10.99 -4.50 6.47
N LEU A 132 -9.77 -4.26 6.95
CA LEU A 132 -8.89 -3.25 6.35
C LEU A 132 -8.50 -3.64 4.92
N GLY A 133 -8.21 -4.92 4.66
CA GLY A 133 -7.95 -5.42 3.32
C GLY A 133 -9.10 -5.12 2.36
N MET A 134 -10.34 -5.38 2.77
CA MET A 134 -11.54 -5.05 1.98
C MET A 134 -11.68 -3.54 1.76
N ALA A 135 -11.46 -2.72 2.80
CA ALA A 135 -11.53 -1.26 2.70
C ALA A 135 -10.48 -0.70 1.72
N VAL A 136 -9.24 -1.21 1.78
CA VAL A 136 -8.15 -0.86 0.85
C VAL A 136 -8.48 -1.31 -0.58
N GLY A 137 -9.03 -2.51 -0.74
CA GLY A 137 -9.50 -3.00 -2.04
C GLY A 137 -10.60 -2.10 -2.64
N LEU A 138 -11.58 -1.68 -1.84
CA LEU A 138 -12.62 -0.75 -2.26
C LEU A 138 -12.07 0.64 -2.56
N ALA A 139 -11.10 1.11 -1.78
CA ALA A 139 -10.42 2.38 -2.03
C ALA A 139 -9.75 2.37 -3.42
N LEU A 140 -9.02 1.30 -3.73
CA LEU A 140 -8.41 1.11 -5.05
C LEU A 140 -9.47 1.01 -6.15
N PHE A 141 -10.52 0.21 -5.95
CA PHE A 141 -11.59 0.02 -6.92
C PHE A 141 -12.33 1.33 -7.23
N HIS A 142 -12.64 2.12 -6.20
CA HIS A 142 -13.35 3.39 -6.32
C HIS A 142 -12.45 4.61 -6.54
N GLN A 143 -11.13 4.41 -6.67
CA GLN A 143 -10.14 5.49 -6.86
C GLN A 143 -10.20 6.55 -5.74
N VAL A 144 -10.33 6.09 -4.51
CA VAL A 144 -10.31 6.93 -3.31
C VAL A 144 -8.95 6.79 -2.64
N THR A 145 -8.30 7.92 -2.34
CA THR A 145 -7.08 7.92 -1.54
C THR A 145 -7.41 7.79 -0.05
N VAL A 146 -6.66 6.95 0.66
CA VAL A 146 -6.82 6.69 2.09
C VAL A 146 -5.57 7.10 2.87
N PRO A 147 -5.70 7.51 4.15
CA PRO A 147 -4.58 8.02 4.95
C PRO A 147 -3.73 6.87 5.54
N LEU A 148 -3.45 5.83 4.74
CA LEU A 148 -2.67 4.67 5.16
C LEU A 148 -1.29 4.72 4.51
N ARG A 149 -0.24 4.68 5.33
CA ARG A 149 1.15 4.67 4.87
C ARG A 149 1.78 3.33 5.18
N PHE A 150 1.49 2.33 4.36
CA PHE A 150 2.13 1.03 4.51
C PHE A 150 3.61 1.09 4.16
N ALA A 151 4.42 0.32 4.87
CA ALA A 151 5.80 0.08 4.47
C ALA A 151 5.86 -0.51 3.05
N PRO A 152 6.83 -0.10 2.20
CA PRO A 152 6.92 -0.57 0.82
C PRO A 152 6.89 -2.10 0.70
N ALA A 153 7.54 -2.81 1.63
CA ALA A 153 7.51 -4.26 1.71
C ALA A 153 6.09 -4.84 1.80
N LEU A 154 5.14 -4.17 2.48
CA LEU A 154 3.77 -4.66 2.60
C LEU A 154 3.02 -4.63 1.26
N TYR A 155 3.25 -3.62 0.42
CA TYR A 155 2.68 -3.59 -0.94
C TYR A 155 3.23 -4.71 -1.82
N VAL A 156 4.55 -5.00 -1.70
CA VAL A 156 5.17 -6.15 -2.39
C VAL A 156 4.49 -7.44 -1.98
N MET A 157 4.27 -7.64 -0.68
CA MET A 157 3.67 -8.86 -0.15
C MET A 157 2.20 -8.99 -0.51
N LEU A 158 1.42 -7.91 -0.47
CA LEU A 158 0.01 -7.91 -0.89
C LEU A 158 -0.14 -8.31 -2.37
N LEU A 159 0.68 -7.75 -3.25
CA LEU A 159 0.67 -8.12 -4.66
C LEU A 159 1.10 -9.58 -4.85
N ALA A 160 2.18 -10.00 -4.19
CA ALA A 160 2.67 -11.38 -4.27
C ALA A 160 1.62 -12.41 -3.84
N MET A 161 0.86 -12.12 -2.77
CA MET A 161 -0.20 -13.01 -2.30
C MET A 161 -1.44 -12.99 -3.21
N ALA A 162 -1.79 -11.82 -3.75
CA ALA A 162 -2.93 -11.70 -4.67
C ALA A 162 -2.68 -12.36 -6.03
N GLU A 163 -1.41 -12.46 -6.46
CA GLU A 163 -1.01 -13.03 -7.75
C GLU A 163 -0.39 -14.42 -7.65
N GLY A 164 -0.05 -14.87 -6.44
CA GLY A 164 0.57 -16.17 -6.18
C GLY A 164 2.06 -16.25 -6.51
N HIS A 165 2.73 -15.13 -6.78
CA HIS A 165 4.17 -15.09 -7.04
C HIS A 165 4.79 -13.75 -6.59
N ALA A 166 6.04 -13.79 -6.13
CA ALA A 166 6.78 -12.61 -5.72
C ALA A 166 7.54 -11.98 -6.90
N HIS A 167 7.48 -10.66 -7.01
CA HIS A 167 8.15 -9.88 -8.05
C HIS A 167 9.57 -9.42 -7.67
N THR A 168 9.93 -9.55 -6.39
CA THR A 168 11.20 -9.08 -5.83
C THR A 168 11.88 -10.16 -5.00
N SER A 169 13.21 -10.06 -4.87
CA SER A 169 13.98 -10.93 -3.99
C SER A 169 13.54 -10.73 -2.53
N PRO A 170 13.50 -11.79 -1.71
CA PRO A 170 13.21 -11.66 -0.28
C PRO A 170 14.15 -10.70 0.45
N LEU A 171 15.44 -10.65 0.09
CA LEU A 171 16.40 -9.75 0.68
C LEU A 171 16.15 -8.28 0.31
N ASP A 172 15.81 -8.00 -0.96
CA ASP A 172 15.44 -6.66 -1.41
C ASP A 172 14.14 -6.18 -0.73
N THR A 173 13.19 -7.09 -0.50
CA THR A 173 11.96 -6.79 0.23
C THR A 173 12.26 -6.51 1.70
N LEU A 174 13.17 -7.30 2.32
CA LEU A 174 13.62 -7.07 3.69
C LEU A 174 14.33 -5.73 3.85
N ALA A 175 15.11 -5.31 2.85
CA ALA A 175 15.79 -4.02 2.85
C ALA A 175 14.81 -2.83 2.91
N GLN A 176 13.60 -2.99 2.37
CA GLN A 176 12.53 -1.98 2.45
C GLN A 176 11.84 -1.92 3.81
N LEU A 177 12.05 -2.92 4.68
CA LEU A 177 11.47 -3.01 6.01
C LEU A 177 12.50 -2.83 7.12
N LYS A 178 13.65 -3.50 6.99
CA LYS A 178 14.76 -3.52 7.96
C LYS A 178 16.09 -3.38 7.22
N PRO A 179 16.47 -2.16 6.81
CA PRO A 179 17.65 -1.93 5.98
C PRO A 179 18.95 -2.38 6.65
N ASP A 180 19.12 -2.12 7.97
CA ASP A 180 20.31 -2.55 8.72
C ASP A 180 20.47 -4.07 8.75
N LEU A 181 19.35 -4.78 8.97
CA LEU A 181 19.35 -6.24 8.95
C LEU A 181 19.70 -6.77 7.57
N ALA A 182 19.06 -6.22 6.54
CA ALA A 182 19.33 -6.62 5.15
C ALA A 182 20.79 -6.38 4.76
N GLN A 183 21.37 -5.24 5.12
CA GLN A 183 22.78 -4.94 4.90
C GLN A 183 23.70 -5.93 5.63
N GLY A 184 23.35 -6.30 6.86
CA GLY A 184 24.08 -7.32 7.62
C GLY A 184 24.05 -8.68 6.93
N LEU A 185 22.88 -9.09 6.41
CA LEU A 185 22.72 -10.34 5.67
C LEU A 185 23.44 -10.32 4.31
N GLU A 186 23.46 -9.18 3.63
CA GLU A 186 24.21 -9.02 2.39
C GLU A 186 25.71 -9.17 2.62
N ARG A 187 26.25 -8.57 3.70
CA ARG A 187 27.66 -8.77 4.10
C ARG A 187 27.94 -10.23 4.41
N LEU A 188 27.02 -10.91 5.11
CA LEU A 188 27.16 -12.33 5.41
C LEU A 188 27.24 -13.18 4.14
N LEU A 189 26.43 -12.89 3.12
CA LEU A 189 26.47 -13.58 1.82
C LEU A 189 27.84 -13.44 1.11
N HIS A 190 28.53 -12.32 1.32
CA HIS A 190 29.82 -12.03 0.71
C HIS A 190 31.03 -12.39 1.59
N ALA A 191 30.80 -12.76 2.88
CA ALA A 191 31.84 -13.12 3.82
C ALA A 191 32.57 -14.42 3.44
N ASP A 192 33.83 -14.53 3.74
CA ASP A 192 34.56 -15.78 3.56
C ASP A 192 34.21 -16.83 4.64
N ALA A 193 34.65 -18.08 4.46
CA ALA A 193 34.29 -19.16 5.36
C ALA A 193 34.79 -18.91 6.81
N ALA A 194 36.00 -18.37 6.98
CA ALA A 194 36.57 -18.11 8.29
C ALA A 194 35.83 -16.98 9.02
N GLU A 195 35.40 -15.96 8.28
CA GLU A 195 34.58 -14.87 8.82
C GLU A 195 33.21 -15.39 9.29
N VAL A 196 32.52 -16.22 8.50
CA VAL A 196 31.22 -16.80 8.87
C VAL A 196 31.35 -17.67 10.13
N GLU A 197 32.34 -18.55 10.19
CA GLU A 197 32.57 -19.39 11.34
C GLU A 197 32.95 -18.57 12.57
N GLY A 198 33.74 -17.49 12.40
CA GLY A 198 34.13 -16.57 13.48
C GLY A 198 32.96 -15.78 14.07
N MET A 199 31.86 -15.59 13.32
CA MET A 199 30.63 -14.91 13.79
C MET A 199 29.82 -15.77 14.78
N HIS A 200 30.03 -17.09 14.83
CA HIS A 200 29.28 -18.02 15.68
C HIS A 200 27.77 -17.83 15.60
N LEU A 201 27.21 -17.62 14.40
CA LEU A 201 25.81 -17.35 14.21
C LEU A 201 24.95 -18.53 14.65
N ALA A 202 23.93 -18.25 15.43
CA ALA A 202 22.98 -19.26 15.88
C ALA A 202 21.78 -19.36 14.94
N TRP A 203 21.23 -20.57 14.80
CA TRP A 203 20.01 -20.84 14.04
C TRP A 203 18.73 -20.44 14.78
N HIS A 204 18.77 -19.44 15.63
CA HIS A 204 17.59 -18.91 16.30
C HIS A 204 17.62 -17.38 16.31
N ILE A 205 16.44 -16.82 16.41
CA ILE A 205 16.23 -15.40 16.63
C ILE A 205 15.43 -15.19 17.90
N ASP A 206 15.73 -14.15 18.65
CA ASP A 206 14.97 -13.78 19.83
C ASP A 206 13.69 -13.08 19.41
N THR A 207 12.56 -13.58 19.92
CA THR A 207 11.24 -12.97 19.74
C THR A 207 10.64 -12.64 21.09
N PRO A 208 9.62 -11.76 21.16
CA PRO A 208 8.91 -11.50 22.41
C PRO A 208 8.30 -12.74 23.09
N HIS A 209 8.13 -13.83 22.34
CA HIS A 209 7.62 -15.12 22.83
C HIS A 209 8.70 -16.13 23.15
N GLY A 210 9.96 -15.74 23.07
CA GLY A 210 11.12 -16.60 23.26
C GLY A 210 11.89 -16.85 21.95
N PRO A 211 12.98 -17.62 22.03
CA PRO A 211 13.79 -17.91 20.86
C PRO A 211 13.01 -18.76 19.83
N HIS A 212 13.02 -18.34 18.58
CA HIS A 212 12.44 -19.05 17.45
C HIS A 212 13.54 -19.74 16.64
N ASP A 213 13.43 -21.05 16.44
CA ASP A 213 14.41 -21.83 15.68
C ASP A 213 14.17 -21.68 14.17
N LEU A 214 15.16 -21.18 13.46
CA LEU A 214 15.18 -21.01 12.01
C LEU A 214 15.72 -22.23 11.28
N ARG A 215 16.22 -23.22 11.99
CA ARG A 215 16.93 -24.36 11.43
C ARG A 215 16.01 -25.20 10.54
N PRO A 216 16.48 -25.60 9.34
CA PRO A 216 15.76 -26.57 8.54
C PRO A 216 15.61 -27.91 9.28
N ARG A 217 14.48 -28.58 9.09
CA ARG A 217 14.24 -29.89 9.71
C ARG A 217 15.31 -30.89 9.29
N GLY A 218 15.95 -31.53 10.26
CA GLY A 218 16.96 -32.56 10.01
C GLY A 218 18.41 -32.06 9.88
N SER A 219 18.65 -30.75 10.08
CA SER A 219 20.02 -30.22 10.15
C SER A 219 20.70 -30.55 11.48
N GLU A 220 22.03 -30.63 11.47
CA GLU A 220 22.82 -30.87 12.66
C GLU A 220 22.72 -29.70 13.66
N THR A 221 22.91 -30.02 14.95
CA THR A 221 22.92 -29.00 16.00
C THR A 221 24.28 -28.29 16.02
N GLY A 222 24.27 -26.95 15.97
CA GLY A 222 25.48 -26.14 15.97
C GLY A 222 25.28 -24.73 15.46
N PRO A 223 26.33 -23.92 15.39
CA PRO A 223 26.31 -22.62 14.75
C PRO A 223 26.11 -22.78 13.21
N VAL A 224 25.73 -21.71 12.54
CA VAL A 224 25.61 -21.67 11.08
C VAL A 224 26.99 -21.89 10.46
N GLN A 225 27.10 -22.87 9.58
CA GLN A 225 28.31 -23.14 8.82
C GLN A 225 28.40 -22.26 7.59
N ALA A 226 29.59 -22.01 7.07
CA ALA A 226 29.79 -21.22 5.86
C ALA A 226 29.01 -21.76 4.64
N SER A 227 28.87 -23.08 4.54
CA SER A 227 28.07 -23.74 3.49
C SER A 227 26.56 -23.56 3.65
N GLU A 228 26.09 -23.16 4.82
CA GLU A 228 24.66 -23.01 5.17
C GLU A 228 24.20 -21.55 5.16
N ARG A 229 25.10 -20.59 4.93
CA ARG A 229 24.79 -19.15 5.01
C ARG A 229 23.62 -18.72 4.13
N ASP A 230 23.55 -19.24 2.90
CA ASP A 230 22.47 -18.90 1.96
C ASP A 230 21.11 -19.40 2.49
N ALA A 231 21.10 -20.62 3.05
CA ALA A 231 19.91 -21.18 3.69
C ALA A 231 19.50 -20.39 4.94
N TYR A 232 20.47 -19.96 5.74
CA TYR A 232 20.21 -19.12 6.91
C TYR A 232 19.59 -17.77 6.52
N VAL A 233 20.17 -17.07 5.54
CA VAL A 233 19.65 -15.80 5.04
C VAL A 233 18.24 -15.97 4.50
N ALA A 234 18.00 -17.00 3.69
CA ALA A 234 16.67 -17.27 3.14
C ALA A 234 15.64 -17.54 4.25
N ARG A 235 16.00 -18.33 5.28
CA ARG A 235 15.12 -18.63 6.42
C ARG A 235 14.82 -17.40 7.26
N LEU A 236 15.82 -16.57 7.52
CA LEU A 236 15.64 -15.36 8.30
C LEU A 236 14.76 -14.32 7.55
N CYS A 237 14.95 -14.18 6.24
CA CYS A 237 14.07 -13.36 5.40
C CYS A 237 12.63 -13.90 5.42
N ALA A 238 12.43 -15.20 5.21
CA ALA A 238 11.11 -15.83 5.20
C ALA A 238 10.40 -15.66 6.55
N TYR A 239 11.10 -15.88 7.66
CA TYR A 239 10.54 -15.65 8.98
C TYR A 239 10.14 -14.20 9.19
N THR A 240 11.04 -13.25 8.93
CA THR A 240 10.83 -11.83 9.22
C THR A 240 9.71 -11.23 8.37
N LEU A 241 9.64 -11.61 7.09
CA LEU A 241 8.66 -11.04 6.15
C LEU A 241 7.30 -11.74 6.17
N LEU A 242 7.28 -13.06 6.39
CA LEU A 242 6.08 -13.86 6.18
C LEU A 242 5.65 -14.60 7.45
N GLU A 243 6.50 -15.48 7.98
CA GLU A 243 6.09 -16.42 9.02
C GLU A 243 5.68 -15.72 10.31
N SER A 244 6.41 -14.66 10.71
CA SER A 244 6.15 -13.91 11.94
C SER A 244 4.83 -13.12 11.90
N VAL A 245 4.34 -12.79 10.72
CA VAL A 245 3.13 -11.96 10.50
C VAL A 245 2.09 -12.69 9.64
N GLN A 246 2.19 -14.01 9.51
CA GLN A 246 1.41 -14.79 8.56
C GLN A 246 -0.10 -14.57 8.73
N ALA A 247 -0.64 -14.72 9.92
CA ALA A 247 -2.07 -14.65 10.13
C ALA A 247 -2.68 -13.28 9.76
N PRO A 248 -2.17 -12.13 10.24
CA PRO A 248 -2.71 -10.84 9.85
C PRO A 248 -2.42 -10.48 8.39
N LEU A 249 -1.31 -10.97 7.81
CA LEU A 249 -1.00 -10.76 6.41
C LEU A 249 -1.96 -11.52 5.50
N GLU A 250 -2.22 -12.79 5.79
CA GLU A 250 -3.19 -13.61 5.04
C GLU A 250 -4.59 -13.00 5.11
N ALA A 251 -5.02 -12.55 6.29
CA ALA A 251 -6.32 -11.90 6.46
C ALA A 251 -6.42 -10.59 5.66
N LEU A 252 -5.40 -9.73 5.75
CA LEU A 252 -5.34 -8.48 4.98
C LEU A 252 -5.37 -8.76 3.48
N ALA A 253 -4.55 -9.70 3.01
CA ALA A 253 -4.48 -10.08 1.60
C ALA A 253 -5.78 -10.73 1.11
N HIS A 254 -6.43 -11.58 1.92
CA HIS A 254 -7.71 -12.17 1.61
C HIS A 254 -8.80 -11.10 1.45
N GLY A 255 -8.90 -10.18 2.41
CA GLY A 255 -9.83 -9.05 2.32
C GLY A 255 -9.59 -8.20 1.07
N PHE A 256 -8.34 -7.86 0.78
CA PHE A 256 -7.96 -7.10 -0.41
C PHE A 256 -8.32 -7.84 -1.71
N ALA A 257 -7.92 -9.11 -1.81
CA ALA A 257 -8.18 -9.94 -2.98
C ALA A 257 -9.68 -10.15 -3.23
N SER A 258 -10.50 -10.25 -2.18
CA SER A 258 -11.96 -10.41 -2.29
C SER A 258 -12.63 -9.29 -3.10
N VAL A 259 -12.02 -8.09 -3.10
CA VAL A 259 -12.51 -6.93 -3.84
C VAL A 259 -11.85 -6.78 -5.19
N VAL A 260 -10.52 -6.97 -5.28
CA VAL A 260 -9.75 -6.60 -6.48
C VAL A 260 -9.41 -7.75 -7.40
N ALA A 261 -9.40 -8.98 -6.88
CA ALA A 261 -9.15 -10.17 -7.69
C ALA A 261 -10.45 -10.63 -8.37
N PRO A 262 -10.56 -10.51 -9.70
CA PRO A 262 -11.71 -11.06 -10.40
C PRO A 262 -11.61 -12.60 -10.42
N ALA A 263 -12.76 -13.25 -10.53
CA ALA A 263 -12.85 -14.70 -10.75
C ALA A 263 -12.26 -15.18 -12.10
N SER A 264 -11.50 -14.35 -12.80
CA SER A 264 -10.89 -14.65 -14.11
C SER A 264 -9.38 -14.78 -14.01
N ASP A 265 -8.78 -15.61 -14.87
CA ASP A 265 -7.36 -16.02 -14.90
C ASP A 265 -6.31 -14.88 -14.99
N ARG A 266 -6.72 -13.63 -15.16
CA ARG A 266 -5.81 -12.48 -15.21
C ARG A 266 -6.29 -11.38 -14.27
N SER A 267 -5.63 -11.28 -13.12
CA SER A 267 -5.82 -10.16 -12.23
C SER A 267 -5.26 -8.87 -12.86
N PRO A 268 -6.01 -7.75 -12.85
CA PRO A 268 -5.45 -6.46 -13.25
C PRO A 268 -4.32 -5.98 -12.33
N LEU A 269 -4.17 -6.60 -11.17
CA LEU A 269 -3.08 -6.31 -10.23
C LEU A 269 -1.71 -6.70 -10.80
N ALA A 270 -1.64 -7.72 -11.67
CA ALA A 270 -0.41 -8.14 -12.36
C ALA A 270 0.24 -7.03 -13.22
N LEU A 271 -0.48 -5.94 -13.45
CA LEU A 271 0.01 -4.77 -14.19
C LEU A 271 0.51 -3.65 -13.28
N LEU A 272 0.34 -3.79 -11.96
CA LEU A 272 0.74 -2.78 -10.98
C LEU A 272 2.07 -3.16 -10.33
N THR A 273 2.97 -2.20 -10.29
CA THR A 273 4.13 -2.28 -9.40
C THR A 273 3.72 -1.93 -7.96
N PRO A 274 4.47 -2.38 -6.94
CA PRO A 274 4.21 -2.00 -5.54
C PRO A 274 4.17 -0.47 -5.34
N HIS A 275 5.02 0.28 -6.03
CA HIS A 275 5.04 1.74 -5.99
C HIS A 275 3.78 2.37 -6.62
N GLU A 276 3.30 1.83 -7.73
CA GLU A 276 2.05 2.31 -8.35
C GLU A 276 0.84 2.01 -7.47
N LEU A 277 0.80 0.83 -6.82
CA LEU A 277 -0.24 0.51 -5.85
C LEU A 277 -0.23 1.49 -4.67
N ALA A 278 0.94 1.76 -4.09
CA ALA A 278 1.10 2.75 -3.03
C ALA A 278 0.62 4.15 -3.47
N THR A 279 1.03 4.58 -4.67
CA THR A 279 0.64 5.88 -5.23
C THR A 279 -0.87 5.99 -5.46
N GLN A 280 -1.53 4.92 -5.91
CA GLN A 280 -2.98 4.92 -6.13
C GLN A 280 -3.77 4.94 -4.82
N LEU A 281 -3.26 4.28 -3.78
CA LEU A 281 -3.91 4.22 -2.47
C LEU A 281 -3.68 5.46 -1.62
N CYS A 282 -2.46 5.97 -1.57
CA CYS A 282 -2.07 7.04 -0.65
C CYS A 282 -1.84 8.39 -1.32
N GLY A 283 -1.81 8.42 -2.66
CA GLY A 283 -1.38 9.58 -3.42
C GLY A 283 0.14 9.66 -3.57
N ARG A 284 0.63 10.69 -4.21
CA ARG A 284 2.07 10.95 -4.33
C ARG A 284 2.55 11.69 -3.09
N GLU A 285 3.65 11.26 -2.52
CA GLU A 285 4.38 12.02 -1.52
C GLU A 285 5.26 13.07 -2.23
N GLU A 286 4.65 14.16 -2.64
CA GLU A 286 5.40 15.33 -3.08
C GLU A 286 5.74 16.15 -1.83
N HIS A 287 7.01 16.16 -1.45
CA HIS A 287 7.49 16.91 -0.27
C HIS A 287 7.50 18.43 -0.47
N THR A 288 7.31 18.88 -1.70
CA THR A 288 7.29 20.31 -2.04
C THR A 288 6.03 20.62 -2.82
N LEU A 289 5.25 21.58 -2.27
CA LEU A 289 4.12 22.16 -3.01
C LEU A 289 4.67 23.04 -4.12
N ASP A 290 4.43 22.70 -5.38
CA ASP A 290 4.71 23.59 -6.50
C ASP A 290 3.66 24.71 -6.54
N VAL A 291 4.04 25.85 -5.97
CA VAL A 291 3.17 27.03 -5.86
C VAL A 291 2.84 27.61 -7.24
N GLU A 292 3.76 27.50 -8.21
CA GLU A 292 3.53 28.01 -9.57
C GLU A 292 2.55 27.13 -10.33
N ALA A 293 2.69 25.80 -10.21
CA ALA A 293 1.71 24.87 -10.75
C ALA A 293 0.33 25.05 -10.11
N LEU A 294 0.28 25.26 -8.80
CA LEU A 294 -0.98 25.53 -8.09
C LEU A 294 -1.65 26.81 -8.62
N ARG A 295 -0.88 27.89 -8.79
CA ARG A 295 -1.38 29.16 -9.36
C ARG A 295 -1.88 29.00 -10.80
N ALA A 296 -1.16 28.25 -11.62
CA ALA A 296 -1.51 28.03 -13.02
C ALA A 296 -2.82 27.23 -13.20
N HIS A 297 -3.18 26.41 -12.19
CA HIS A 297 -4.36 25.53 -12.23
C HIS A 297 -5.48 25.95 -11.25
N THR A 298 -5.38 27.16 -10.68
CA THR A 298 -6.38 27.70 -9.74
C THR A 298 -7.14 28.86 -10.37
N ASP A 299 -8.45 28.70 -10.51
CA ASP A 299 -9.36 29.78 -10.91
C ASP A 299 -9.78 30.58 -9.66
N LEU A 300 -9.40 31.86 -9.61
CA LEU A 300 -9.79 32.76 -8.53
C LEU A 300 -11.21 33.32 -8.79
N VAL A 301 -12.23 32.63 -8.29
CA VAL A 301 -13.63 33.06 -8.43
C VAL A 301 -14.02 33.93 -7.25
N GLY A 302 -14.59 35.11 -7.53
CA GLY A 302 -15.12 36.03 -6.51
C GLY A 302 -14.13 37.05 -5.96
N PHE A 303 -12.88 37.09 -6.45
CA PHE A 303 -11.92 38.14 -6.12
C PHE A 303 -11.97 39.26 -7.18
N PRO A 304 -12.26 40.51 -6.82
CA PRO A 304 -12.18 41.62 -7.76
C PRO A 304 -10.73 41.82 -8.20
N ALA A 305 -10.52 42.11 -9.49
CA ALA A 305 -9.20 42.20 -10.13
C ALA A 305 -8.22 43.18 -9.43
N ARG A 306 -8.72 44.11 -8.58
CA ARG A 306 -7.92 45.04 -7.80
C ARG A 306 -7.30 44.41 -6.53
N ASN A 307 -7.73 43.25 -6.10
CA ASN A 307 -7.25 42.59 -4.88
C ASN A 307 -6.35 41.37 -5.17
N ALA A 308 -5.83 41.22 -6.40
CA ALA A 308 -4.87 40.19 -6.74
C ALA A 308 -3.63 40.20 -5.80
N ALA A 309 -3.25 41.38 -5.26
CA ALA A 309 -2.21 41.48 -4.25
C ALA A 309 -2.59 40.91 -2.86
N GLY A 310 -3.87 40.72 -2.56
CA GLY A 310 -4.36 40.03 -1.36
C GLY A 310 -4.33 38.51 -1.45
N ALA A 311 -4.40 37.94 -2.65
CA ALA A 311 -4.33 36.53 -2.89
C ALA A 311 -2.90 35.94 -2.76
N GLU A 312 -1.88 36.78 -2.71
CA GLU A 312 -0.49 36.38 -2.48
C GLU A 312 -0.17 36.03 -1.00
N ARG A 313 -1.14 36.15 -0.09
CA ARG A 313 -0.95 35.86 1.35
C ARG A 313 -1.70 34.62 1.86
N ILE A 314 -2.21 33.77 0.98
CA ILE A 314 -2.82 32.49 1.38
C ILE A 314 -1.86 31.35 1.11
#